data_d58164eba3de0a5169793e4ddd1b9f6b
#
_entry.id   d58164eba3de0a5169793e4ddd1b9f6b
#
_cell.length_a   1.000
_cell.length_b   1.000
_cell.length_c   1.000
_cell.angle_alpha   90.00
_cell.angle_beta   90.00
_cell.angle_gamma   90.00
#
_symmetry.space_group_name_H-M   'P 1'
#
loop_
_entity.id
_entity.type
_entity.pdbx_description
1 polymer ?
#
loop_
_entity_poly.entity_id
_entity_poly.type
_entity_poly.pdbx_seq_one_letter_code
_entity_poly.pdbx_strand_id
1 'polypeptide(L)'
;HVLVFGVTDELQATLDFTDVRLPLEHVLYQSHQAGAFAAPCHPGRKRVGLFSHYEQKGQVDGVHTVEVLNGGSIPGEDDLSLKMAAKYKYKGFGGSDSHVVSRIGYCATDFPEQKIYNMDDLVNALEGGSFHAVSLRPTQSD
;
A
#
# COMPACT_ATOMS: atom_id res chain seq x y z
N HIS A 1 7.44 3.42 4.29
CA HIS A 1 7.23 1.97 4.31
C HIS A 1 6.60 1.52 3.01
N VAL A 2 6.95 0.32 2.55
CA VAL A 2 6.49 -0.26 1.28
C VAL A 2 6.01 -1.69 1.54
N LEU A 3 4.86 -2.04 0.98
CA LEU A 3 4.38 -3.42 0.91
C LEU A 3 4.83 -4.02 -0.42
N VAL A 4 5.32 -5.26 -0.39
CA VAL A 4 5.69 -6.01 -1.60
C VAL A 4 4.99 -7.36 -1.56
N PHE A 5 4.23 -7.67 -2.61
CA PHE A 5 3.51 -8.93 -2.80
C PHE A 5 4.13 -9.73 -3.93
N GLY A 6 4.21 -11.04 -3.81
CA GLY A 6 4.83 -11.89 -4.82
C GLY A 6 6.37 -11.92 -4.74
N VAL A 7 6.93 -11.80 -3.54
CA VAL A 7 8.38 -11.85 -3.32
C VAL A 7 8.90 -13.23 -3.66
N THR A 8 9.91 -13.29 -4.54
CA THR A 8 10.62 -14.51 -4.95
C THR A 8 12.04 -14.53 -4.38
N ASP A 9 12.70 -15.68 -4.41
CA ASP A 9 14.11 -15.80 -4.01
C ASP A 9 15.01 -14.91 -4.86
N GLU A 10 14.70 -14.75 -6.15
CA GLU A 10 15.43 -13.86 -7.06
C GLU A 10 15.29 -12.39 -6.63
N LEU A 11 14.08 -11.95 -6.29
CA LEU A 11 13.87 -10.58 -5.80
C LEU A 11 14.57 -10.35 -4.46
N GLN A 12 14.57 -11.34 -3.55
CA GLN A 12 15.31 -11.26 -2.29
C GLN A 12 16.84 -11.19 -2.49
N ALA A 13 17.36 -11.80 -3.54
CA ALA A 13 18.78 -11.69 -3.89
C ALA A 13 19.14 -10.32 -4.49
N THR A 14 18.15 -9.61 -5.05
CA THR A 14 18.34 -8.31 -5.70
C THR A 14 18.14 -7.14 -4.74
N LEU A 15 17.18 -7.24 -3.83
CA LEU A 15 16.84 -6.21 -2.83
C LEU A 15 17.14 -6.69 -1.42
N ASP A 16 17.95 -5.92 -0.70
CA ASP A 16 18.09 -6.09 0.75
C ASP A 16 16.90 -5.43 1.46
N PHE A 17 15.85 -6.20 1.75
CA PHE A 17 14.65 -5.72 2.44
C PHE A 17 14.91 -5.21 3.87
N THR A 18 16.11 -5.39 4.41
CA THR A 18 16.52 -4.84 5.72
C THR A 18 17.15 -3.46 5.61
N ASP A 19 17.56 -3.02 4.41
CA ASP A 19 18.14 -1.69 4.20
C ASP A 19 17.03 -0.62 4.10
N VAL A 20 16.79 0.07 5.21
CA VAL A 20 15.80 1.15 5.31
C VAL A 20 16.14 2.40 4.48
N ARG A 21 17.31 2.44 3.84
CA ARG A 21 17.76 3.57 3.02
C ARG A 21 17.50 3.37 1.53
N LEU A 22 16.95 2.23 1.13
CA LEU A 22 16.61 1.96 -0.27
C LEU A 22 15.67 3.06 -0.80
N PRO A 23 16.00 3.69 -1.94
CA PRO A 23 15.09 4.62 -2.58
C PRO A 23 13.78 3.91 -2.99
N LEU A 24 12.65 4.58 -2.80
CA LEU A 24 11.34 4.02 -3.14
C LEU A 24 11.27 3.61 -4.61
N GLU A 25 11.73 4.47 -5.51
CA GLU A 25 11.76 4.22 -6.95
C GLU A 25 12.51 2.93 -7.31
N HIS A 26 13.61 2.67 -6.60
CA HIS A 26 14.40 1.45 -6.81
C HIS A 26 13.62 0.20 -6.37
N VAL A 27 12.96 0.26 -5.21
CA VAL A 27 12.12 -0.85 -4.71
C VAL A 27 10.97 -1.13 -5.67
N LEU A 28 10.25 -0.09 -6.13
CA LEU A 28 9.15 -0.23 -7.08
C LEU A 28 9.63 -0.85 -8.40
N TYR A 29 10.73 -0.34 -8.95
CA TYR A 29 11.29 -0.82 -10.22
C TYR A 29 11.72 -2.30 -10.14
N GLN A 30 12.52 -2.67 -9.14
CA GLN A 30 13.00 -4.04 -8.98
C GLN A 30 11.87 -5.03 -8.73
N SER A 31 10.88 -4.63 -7.90
CA SER A 31 9.70 -5.47 -7.65
C SER A 31 8.92 -5.72 -8.95
N HIS A 32 8.66 -4.69 -9.73
CA HIS A 32 7.97 -4.82 -11.01
C HIS A 32 8.75 -5.71 -12.00
N GLN A 33 10.08 -5.53 -12.11
CA GLN A 33 10.91 -6.38 -12.99
C GLN A 33 10.88 -7.85 -12.61
N ALA A 34 10.73 -8.15 -11.33
CA ALA A 34 10.62 -9.52 -10.81
C ALA A 34 9.19 -10.09 -10.85
N GLY A 35 8.22 -9.37 -11.40
CA GLY A 35 6.82 -9.78 -11.44
C GLY A 35 6.08 -9.67 -10.10
N ALA A 36 6.64 -8.91 -9.15
CA ALA A 36 6.02 -8.59 -7.86
C ALA A 36 5.28 -7.24 -7.92
N PHE A 37 4.31 -7.06 -7.05
CA PHE A 37 3.63 -5.78 -6.86
C PHE A 37 4.18 -5.08 -5.62
N ALA A 38 4.52 -3.81 -5.75
CA ALA A 38 4.98 -2.99 -4.63
C ALA A 38 4.22 -1.67 -4.55
N ALA A 39 3.86 -1.25 -3.35
CA ALA A 39 3.17 0.01 -3.13
C ALA A 39 3.47 0.62 -1.74
N PRO A 40 3.50 1.96 -1.63
CA PRO A 40 3.61 2.64 -0.34
C PRO A 40 2.41 2.33 0.56
N CYS A 41 2.68 1.95 1.83
CA CYS A 41 1.66 1.79 2.85
C CYS A 41 1.53 3.06 3.69
N HIS A 42 0.34 3.26 4.30
CA HIS A 42 -0.02 4.41 5.15
C HIS A 42 0.62 5.75 4.70
N PRO A 43 0.44 6.18 3.43
CA PRO A 43 1.20 7.30 2.84
C PRO A 43 0.90 8.64 3.48
N GLY A 44 -0.24 8.79 4.16
CA GLY A 44 -0.62 9.99 4.94
C GLY A 44 -0.06 10.04 6.35
N ARG A 45 0.64 8.98 6.82
CA ARG A 45 1.20 8.93 8.17
C ARG A 45 2.26 10.01 8.36
N LYS A 46 2.15 10.76 9.45
CA LYS A 46 3.08 11.85 9.76
C LYS A 46 4.53 11.34 9.81
N ARG A 47 5.45 12.09 9.24
CA ARG A 47 6.92 11.87 9.18
C ARG A 47 7.37 10.70 8.32
N VAL A 48 6.70 9.55 8.33
CA VAL A 48 7.13 8.33 7.64
C VAL A 48 6.31 8.03 6.39
N GLY A 49 5.16 8.64 6.23
CA GLY A 49 4.30 8.47 5.05
C GLY A 49 4.84 9.19 3.82
N LEU A 50 4.60 8.62 2.66
CA LEU A 50 5.05 9.17 1.37
C LEU A 50 4.67 10.64 1.18
N PHE A 51 3.43 11.01 1.51
CA PHE A 51 2.91 12.35 1.28
C PHE A 51 3.51 13.42 2.20
N SER A 52 4.12 13.02 3.32
CA SER A 52 4.89 13.94 4.17
C SER A 52 6.15 14.50 3.47
N HIS A 53 6.59 13.84 2.39
CA HIS A 53 7.79 14.21 1.65
C HIS A 53 7.51 14.92 0.32
N TYR A 54 6.28 14.86 -0.19
CA TYR A 54 5.94 15.40 -1.51
C TYR A 54 6.09 16.92 -1.64
N GLU A 55 5.85 17.66 -0.56
CA GLU A 55 6.03 19.12 -0.57
C GLU A 55 7.51 19.54 -0.74
N GLN A 56 8.43 18.71 -0.24
CA GLN A 56 9.86 19.02 -0.26
C GLN A 56 10.61 18.36 -1.43
N LYS A 57 10.22 17.13 -1.78
CA LYS A 57 10.95 16.28 -2.74
C LYS A 57 10.22 16.10 -4.07
N GLY A 58 8.94 16.51 -4.14
CA GLY A 58 8.10 16.28 -5.31
C GLY A 58 7.52 14.86 -5.36
N GLN A 59 6.81 14.59 -6.44
CA GLN A 59 6.19 13.30 -6.69
C GLN A 59 7.26 12.25 -7.02
N VAL A 60 7.07 11.04 -6.52
CA VAL A 60 7.96 9.89 -6.78
C VAL A 60 7.47 9.16 -8.04
N ASP A 61 8.37 8.93 -8.98
CA ASP A 61 8.09 8.19 -10.20
C ASP A 61 7.79 6.71 -9.91
N GLY A 62 6.89 6.11 -10.70
CA GLY A 62 6.52 4.70 -10.57
C GLY A 62 5.46 4.41 -9.50
N VAL A 63 5.03 5.40 -8.73
CA VAL A 63 3.89 5.24 -7.81
C VAL A 63 2.59 5.37 -8.59
N HIS A 64 1.80 4.30 -8.62
CA HIS A 64 0.47 4.26 -9.26
C HIS A 64 -0.63 3.83 -8.29
N THR A 65 -0.26 3.19 -7.21
CA THR A 65 -1.16 2.63 -6.21
C THR A 65 -0.59 2.90 -4.81
N VAL A 66 -1.45 3.23 -3.86
CA VAL A 66 -1.08 3.48 -2.46
C VAL A 66 -2.14 2.94 -1.50
N GLU A 67 -1.77 2.66 -0.26
CA GLU A 67 -2.71 2.29 0.78
C GLU A 67 -3.45 3.55 1.28
N VAL A 68 -4.74 3.65 0.98
CA VAL A 68 -5.54 4.84 1.33
C VAL A 68 -6.31 4.68 2.63
N LEU A 69 -6.56 3.44 3.06
CA LEU A 69 -7.15 3.11 4.37
C LEU A 69 -6.24 2.15 5.12
N ASN A 70 -5.78 2.55 6.29
CA ASN A 70 -4.89 1.74 7.13
C ASN A 70 -5.49 1.58 8.52
N GLY A 71 -5.69 0.34 8.97
CA GLY A 71 -6.33 0.03 10.25
C GLY A 71 -5.60 0.55 11.48
N GLY A 72 -4.33 0.89 11.36
CA GLY A 72 -3.50 1.52 12.40
C GLY A 72 -3.44 3.05 12.34
N SER A 73 -4.10 3.69 11.37
CA SER A 73 -4.09 5.16 11.25
C SER A 73 -4.78 5.86 12.41
N ILE A 74 -4.23 7.00 12.78
CA ILE A 74 -4.87 7.97 13.68
C ILE A 74 -5.74 8.95 12.86
N PRO A 75 -6.66 9.71 13.51
CA PRO A 75 -7.52 10.65 12.81
C PRO A 75 -6.77 11.60 11.88
N GLY A 76 -7.25 11.73 10.65
CA GLY A 76 -6.71 12.59 9.60
C GLY A 76 -5.65 11.96 8.70
N GLU A 77 -5.05 10.82 9.06
CA GLU A 77 -4.03 10.17 8.21
C GLU A 77 -4.66 9.50 6.97
N ASP A 78 -5.78 8.80 7.14
CA ASP A 78 -6.51 8.22 6.02
C ASP A 78 -7.15 9.31 5.14
N ASP A 79 -7.67 10.38 5.74
CA ASP A 79 -8.23 11.52 4.99
C ASP A 79 -7.16 12.17 4.10
N LEU A 80 -5.94 12.34 4.61
CA LEU A 80 -4.82 12.82 3.82
C LEU A 80 -4.45 11.84 2.71
N SER A 81 -4.42 10.55 3.00
CA SER A 81 -4.12 9.49 2.02
C SER A 81 -5.13 9.50 0.88
N LEU A 82 -6.42 9.54 1.18
CA LEU A 82 -7.51 9.60 0.20
C LEU A 82 -7.42 10.88 -0.66
N LYS A 83 -7.26 12.05 -0.01
CA LYS A 83 -7.14 13.33 -0.70
C LYS A 83 -5.95 13.36 -1.67
N MET A 84 -4.80 12.91 -1.22
CA MET A 84 -3.58 12.94 -2.04
C MET A 84 -3.60 11.88 -3.13
N ALA A 85 -4.13 10.69 -2.86
CA ALA A 85 -4.33 9.67 -3.90
C ALA A 85 -5.24 10.18 -5.02
N ALA A 86 -6.35 10.86 -4.68
CA ALA A 86 -7.23 11.48 -5.66
C ALA A 86 -6.52 12.59 -6.46
N LYS A 87 -5.74 13.44 -5.79
CA LYS A 87 -4.97 14.53 -6.44
C LYS A 87 -3.99 13.99 -7.48
N TYR A 88 -3.29 12.91 -7.16
CA TYR A 88 -2.28 12.31 -8.04
C TYR A 88 -2.83 11.18 -8.92
N LYS A 89 -4.12 10.89 -8.84
CA LYS A 89 -4.82 9.82 -9.58
C LYS A 89 -4.23 8.44 -9.32
N TYR A 90 -3.83 8.18 -8.08
CA TYR A 90 -3.39 6.86 -7.65
C TYR A 90 -4.59 5.96 -7.35
N LYS A 91 -4.46 4.67 -7.65
CA LYS A 91 -5.37 3.65 -7.13
C LYS A 91 -5.20 3.50 -5.61
N GLY A 92 -6.28 3.17 -4.92
CA GLY A 92 -6.29 3.02 -3.46
C GLY A 92 -6.64 1.61 -3.02
N PHE A 93 -5.82 1.01 -2.16
CA PHE A 93 -6.15 -0.23 -1.46
C PHE A 93 -6.19 0.01 0.05
N GLY A 94 -6.66 -0.98 0.80
CA GLY A 94 -6.73 -0.94 2.26
C GLY A 94 -6.02 -2.12 2.91
N GLY A 95 -5.45 -1.89 4.09
CA GLY A 95 -4.80 -2.90 4.90
C GLY A 95 -4.98 -2.67 6.40
N SER A 96 -4.94 -3.74 7.20
CA SER A 96 -5.20 -3.63 8.64
C SER A 96 -4.05 -3.03 9.43
N ASP A 97 -2.81 -3.18 8.96
CA ASP A 97 -1.57 -2.80 9.69
C ASP A 97 -1.60 -3.32 11.14
N SER A 98 -2.15 -4.55 11.30
CA SER A 98 -2.48 -5.09 12.61
C SER A 98 -1.25 -5.60 13.35
N HIS A 99 -1.06 -5.11 14.57
CA HIS A 99 -0.05 -5.60 15.51
C HIS A 99 -0.69 -6.45 16.64
N VAL A 100 -2.02 -6.57 16.63
CA VAL A 100 -2.80 -7.35 17.60
C VAL A 100 -3.97 -8.04 16.90
N VAL A 101 -4.33 -9.25 17.34
CA VAL A 101 -5.36 -10.09 16.69
C VAL A 101 -6.69 -9.35 16.51
N SER A 102 -7.11 -8.57 17.50
CA SER A 102 -8.38 -7.84 17.50
C SER A 102 -8.53 -6.75 16.43
N ARG A 103 -7.42 -6.36 15.77
CA ARG A 103 -7.43 -5.34 14.71
C ARG A 103 -7.27 -5.90 13.31
N ILE A 104 -7.10 -7.22 13.17
CA ILE A 104 -7.05 -7.87 11.85
C ILE A 104 -8.36 -7.57 11.11
N GLY A 105 -8.23 -7.05 9.87
CA GLY A 105 -9.37 -6.72 9.03
C GLY A 105 -10.02 -5.36 9.31
N TYR A 106 -9.49 -4.50 10.18
CA TYR A 106 -10.05 -3.15 10.39
C TYR A 106 -10.12 -2.33 9.11
N CYS A 107 -9.17 -2.49 8.23
CA CYS A 107 -9.25 -2.08 6.85
C CYS A 107 -8.80 -3.24 5.96
N ALA A 108 -9.37 -3.32 4.78
CA ALA A 108 -9.11 -4.39 3.81
C ALA A 108 -9.24 -3.87 2.38
N THR A 109 -8.91 -4.72 1.43
CA THR A 109 -9.13 -4.47 0.01
C THR A 109 -10.21 -5.41 -0.50
N ASP A 110 -11.21 -4.85 -1.15
CA ASP A 110 -12.26 -5.60 -1.83
C ASP A 110 -11.93 -5.74 -3.34
N PHE A 111 -12.05 -6.97 -3.85
CA PHE A 111 -11.85 -7.32 -5.26
C PHE A 111 -13.16 -7.87 -5.84
N PRO A 112 -14.09 -7.00 -6.27
CA PRO A 112 -15.44 -7.40 -6.63
C PRO A 112 -15.52 -8.32 -7.86
N GLU A 113 -14.55 -8.23 -8.77
CA GLU A 113 -14.59 -8.93 -10.06
C GLU A 113 -13.54 -10.06 -10.16
N GLN A 114 -12.55 -10.09 -9.27
CA GLN A 114 -11.47 -11.08 -9.30
C GLN A 114 -11.65 -12.13 -8.23
N LYS A 115 -11.37 -13.39 -8.59
CA LYS A 115 -11.21 -14.47 -7.61
C LYS A 115 -9.73 -14.63 -7.30
N ILE A 116 -9.36 -14.50 -6.05
CA ILE A 116 -7.99 -14.58 -5.56
C ILE A 116 -7.81 -15.92 -4.86
N TYR A 117 -7.06 -16.82 -5.44
CA TYR A 117 -6.77 -18.15 -4.88
C TYR A 117 -5.32 -18.33 -4.44
N ASN A 118 -4.42 -17.52 -5.00
CA ASN A 118 -2.99 -17.60 -4.75
C ASN A 118 -2.33 -16.23 -4.88
N MET A 119 -1.02 -16.16 -4.69
CA MET A 119 -0.25 -14.91 -4.75
C MET A 119 -0.24 -14.30 -6.16
N ASP A 120 -0.16 -15.12 -7.20
CA ASP A 120 -0.14 -14.63 -8.57
C ASP A 120 -1.47 -13.96 -8.95
N ASP A 121 -2.60 -14.54 -8.51
CA ASP A 121 -3.92 -13.91 -8.68
C ASP A 121 -3.98 -12.55 -7.97
N LEU A 122 -3.42 -12.45 -6.76
CA LEU A 122 -3.39 -11.20 -5.99
C LEU A 122 -2.55 -10.14 -6.71
N VAL A 123 -1.34 -10.49 -7.15
CA VAL A 123 -0.45 -9.58 -7.88
C VAL A 123 -1.13 -9.09 -9.16
N ASN A 124 -1.71 -9.98 -9.95
CA ASN A 124 -2.41 -9.63 -11.18
C ASN A 124 -3.63 -8.71 -10.91
N ALA A 125 -4.38 -8.96 -9.84
CA ALA A 125 -5.52 -8.13 -9.46
C ALA A 125 -5.09 -6.73 -9.00
N LEU A 126 -3.99 -6.61 -8.27
CA LEU A 126 -3.43 -5.33 -7.84
C LEU A 126 -2.84 -4.53 -9.00
N GLU A 127 -2.20 -5.18 -9.98
CA GLU A 127 -1.64 -4.52 -11.17
C GLU A 127 -2.72 -4.01 -12.12
N GLY A 128 -3.62 -4.88 -12.55
CA GLY A 128 -4.57 -4.59 -13.63
C GLY A 128 -6.05 -4.63 -13.25
N GLY A 129 -6.38 -5.12 -12.06
CA GLY A 129 -7.75 -5.38 -11.65
C GLY A 129 -8.51 -4.16 -11.14
N SER A 130 -9.79 -4.42 -10.85
CA SER A 130 -10.68 -3.49 -10.17
C SER A 130 -10.71 -3.84 -8.68
N PHE A 131 -10.33 -2.90 -7.83
CA PHE A 131 -10.34 -3.06 -6.38
C PHE A 131 -10.56 -1.71 -5.68
N HIS A 132 -10.96 -1.76 -4.44
CA HIS A 132 -11.09 -0.57 -3.60
C HIS A 132 -10.85 -0.88 -2.13
N ALA A 133 -10.43 0.14 -1.39
CA ALA A 133 -10.25 0.05 0.04
C ALA A 133 -11.60 0.05 0.77
N VAL A 134 -11.74 -0.78 1.80
CA VAL A 134 -12.91 -0.82 2.67
C VAL A 134 -12.50 -0.67 4.13
N SER A 135 -13.29 0.07 4.90
CA SER A 135 -13.15 0.17 6.35
C SER A 135 -14.19 -0.72 7.03
N LEU A 136 -13.70 -1.65 7.83
CA LEU A 136 -14.51 -2.56 8.65
C LEU A 136 -14.29 -2.26 10.14
N ARG A 137 -13.75 -1.08 10.47
CA ARG A 137 -13.58 -0.65 11.85
C ARG A 137 -14.94 -0.65 12.57
N PRO A 138 -15.00 -1.09 13.84
CA PRO A 138 -16.21 -0.94 14.62
C PRO A 138 -16.64 0.53 14.63
N THR A 139 -17.90 0.78 14.32
CA THR A 139 -18.50 2.10 14.56
C THR A 139 -18.49 2.34 16.06
N GLN A 140 -17.92 3.46 16.51
CA GLN A 140 -18.14 3.90 17.89
C GLN A 140 -19.66 4.10 18.04
N SER A 141 -20.30 3.16 18.72
CA SER A 141 -21.64 3.42 19.24
C SER A 141 -21.49 4.49 20.31
N ASP A 142 -22.14 5.62 20.08
CA ASP A 142 -22.31 6.70 21.06
C ASP A 142 -22.89 6.19 22.39
#